data_fe0e42a532fc351c7857cec66eb6079c
#
_entry.id   fe0e42a532fc351c7857cec66eb6079c
#
_cell.length_a   1.000
_cell.length_b   1.000
_cell.length_c   1.000
_cell.angle_alpha   90.00
_cell.angle_beta   90.00
_cell.angle_gamma   90.00
#
_symmetry.space_group_name_H-M   'P 1'
#
loop_
_entity.id
_entity.type
_entity.pdbx_description
1 polymer ?
#
loop_
_entity_poly.entity_id
_entity_poly.type
_entity_poly.pdbx_seq_one_letter_code
_entity_poly.pdbx_strand_id
1 'polypeptide(L)'
;APLDAPSAEWWHDQCREAKRGLSRWVYAFFPFWDGKLNRRPWPKDSKLDSEELGLLNRFGSLGLTKENLAFRRLMLEVDPEIRRNPDLFKVYYPFDDVSCWFSATNSVIHSSLLTRHKAKILSPWIPSYMEYEKPEPSAKYVIGVDPAGYAARDHASFQVLKVYDNEWTQVACFADHTEPIPFSRKILEVARKYNNATVAVESNGVGAAVIALLQEMECRNLFYEKAYRPGIAATSKSVDQMLSWLQEALKDELVLNDSDTVDQLISYKHDKRVERGASHEILYGSGPGKRRRNRHHWDKISALQMAVTAARREPTRYKPKQEENLENVVLFKDMTYNELQKFRSEESARKSSTKRNRVRYTRRRK
;
A
#
# COMPACT_ATOMS: atom_id res chain seq x y z
N ALA A 1 13.97 13.47 -12.89
CA ALA A 1 14.71 14.46 -12.08
C ALA A 1 14.57 14.08 -10.61
N PRO A 2 15.63 14.15 -9.79
CA PRO A 2 15.53 13.87 -8.37
C PRO A 2 14.51 14.81 -7.72
N LEU A 3 13.67 14.31 -6.82
CA LEU A 3 12.66 15.11 -6.12
C LEU A 3 13.25 16.23 -5.23
N ASP A 4 14.56 16.31 -5.14
CA ASP A 4 15.28 17.36 -4.39
C ASP A 4 15.38 18.71 -5.13
N ALA A 5 15.14 18.72 -6.44
CA ALA A 5 15.11 19.96 -7.22
C ALA A 5 13.69 20.58 -7.18
N PRO A 6 13.57 21.91 -6.98
CA PRO A 6 12.26 22.59 -6.96
C PRO A 6 11.42 22.35 -8.22
N SER A 7 12.08 22.14 -9.37
CA SER A 7 11.42 21.80 -10.64
C SER A 7 10.88 20.37 -10.69
N ALA A 8 11.42 19.47 -9.90
CA ALA A 8 11.01 18.07 -9.89
C ALA A 8 9.67 17.86 -9.19
N GLU A 9 9.38 18.62 -8.13
CA GLU A 9 8.08 18.59 -7.45
C GLU A 9 6.97 19.06 -8.40
N TRP A 10 7.19 20.19 -9.09
CA TRP A 10 6.24 20.66 -10.09
C TRP A 10 6.00 19.62 -11.19
N TRP A 11 7.07 18.98 -11.68
CA TRP A 11 6.96 17.97 -12.73
C TRP A 11 6.23 16.70 -12.26
N HIS A 12 6.49 16.26 -11.04
CA HIS A 12 5.76 15.16 -10.41
C HIS A 12 4.25 15.45 -10.30
N ASP A 13 3.89 16.66 -9.86
CA ASP A 13 2.49 17.07 -9.77
C ASP A 13 1.83 17.11 -11.15
N GLN A 14 2.51 17.62 -12.20
CA GLN A 14 2.01 17.60 -13.57
C GLN A 14 1.79 16.16 -14.08
N CYS A 15 2.69 15.24 -13.77
CA CYS A 15 2.51 13.83 -14.11
C CYS A 15 1.30 13.22 -13.38
N ARG A 16 1.09 13.54 -12.11
CA ARG A 16 -0.07 13.07 -11.34
C ARG A 16 -1.38 13.62 -11.89
N GLU A 17 -1.44 14.91 -12.19
CA GLU A 17 -2.61 15.54 -12.80
C GLU A 17 -2.92 14.94 -14.17
N ALA A 18 -1.90 14.69 -14.99
CA ALA A 18 -2.08 14.06 -16.30
C ALA A 18 -2.60 12.62 -16.17
N LYS A 19 -2.08 11.82 -15.23
CA LYS A 19 -2.59 10.48 -14.94
C LYS A 19 -4.05 10.49 -14.49
N ARG A 20 -4.50 11.53 -13.79
CA ARG A 20 -5.88 11.71 -13.32
C ARG A 20 -6.82 12.33 -14.38
N GLY A 21 -6.30 12.68 -15.54
CA GLY A 21 -7.07 13.39 -16.57
C GLY A 21 -7.45 14.81 -16.18
N LEU A 22 -6.81 15.39 -15.17
CA LEU A 22 -7.07 16.75 -14.65
C LEU A 22 -6.27 17.83 -15.38
N SER A 23 -5.41 17.45 -16.31
CA SER A 23 -4.60 18.36 -17.11
C SER A 23 -4.77 18.11 -18.61
N ARG A 24 -4.25 19.03 -19.44
CA ARG A 24 -4.21 18.87 -20.90
C ARG A 24 -3.04 18.00 -21.37
N TRP A 25 -2.17 17.58 -20.46
CA TRP A 25 -1.01 16.75 -20.76
C TRP A 25 -1.42 15.28 -20.90
N VAL A 26 -0.78 14.60 -21.86
CA VAL A 26 -0.87 13.15 -21.98
C VAL A 26 0.30 12.55 -21.24
N TYR A 27 0.02 11.66 -20.28
CA TYR A 27 1.05 10.97 -19.56
C TYR A 27 1.60 9.79 -20.38
N ALA A 28 2.92 9.72 -20.54
CA ALA A 28 3.61 8.60 -21.13
C ALA A 28 4.88 8.29 -20.33
N PHE A 29 5.11 7.02 -20.01
CA PHE A 29 6.30 6.55 -19.34
C PHE A 29 7.11 5.63 -20.25
N PHE A 30 8.42 5.88 -20.32
CA PHE A 30 9.37 5.09 -21.09
C PHE A 30 10.38 4.50 -20.11
N PRO A 31 10.36 3.18 -19.86
CA PRO A 31 11.33 2.53 -18.99
C PRO A 31 12.72 2.55 -19.60
N PHE A 32 13.75 2.43 -18.75
CA PHE A 32 15.14 2.61 -19.23
C PHE A 32 15.55 1.61 -20.31
N TRP A 33 14.96 0.43 -20.36
CA TRP A 33 15.27 -0.59 -21.38
C TRP A 33 14.73 -0.28 -22.76
N ASP A 34 13.85 0.69 -22.92
CA ASP A 34 13.43 1.19 -24.24
C ASP A 34 14.55 1.97 -24.93
N GLY A 35 15.49 2.50 -24.14
CA GLY A 35 16.68 3.16 -24.66
C GLY A 35 17.64 2.18 -25.33
N LYS A 36 17.87 2.34 -26.66
CA LYS A 36 18.75 1.47 -27.44
C LYS A 36 20.19 1.40 -26.92
N LEU A 37 20.67 2.46 -26.27
CA LEU A 37 22.02 2.56 -25.71
C LEU A 37 22.13 1.92 -24.30
N ASN A 38 21.02 1.60 -23.67
CA ASN A 38 20.98 1.05 -22.32
C ASN A 38 21.11 -0.48 -22.31
N ARG A 39 22.02 -0.99 -23.14
CA ARG A 39 22.30 -2.44 -23.30
C ARG A 39 23.80 -2.68 -23.38
N ARG A 40 24.23 -3.80 -22.83
CA ARG A 40 25.60 -4.30 -22.92
C ARG A 40 25.57 -5.83 -23.10
N PRO A 41 26.54 -6.42 -23.82
CA PRO A 41 26.63 -7.88 -23.90
C PRO A 41 26.66 -8.50 -22.48
N TRP A 42 25.86 -9.53 -22.28
CA TRP A 42 25.90 -10.27 -21.01
C TRP A 42 27.16 -11.12 -20.96
N PRO A 43 28.00 -11.04 -19.88
CA PRO A 43 29.22 -11.85 -19.78
C PRO A 43 28.88 -13.35 -19.74
N LYS A 44 29.59 -14.18 -20.54
CA LYS A 44 29.27 -15.60 -20.75
C LYS A 44 29.21 -16.41 -19.44
N ASP A 45 30.10 -16.12 -18.48
CA ASP A 45 30.22 -16.86 -17.23
C ASP A 45 29.49 -16.18 -16.04
N SER A 46 28.76 -15.10 -16.32
CA SER A 46 28.08 -14.34 -15.25
C SER A 46 26.74 -14.96 -14.91
N LYS A 47 26.48 -15.10 -13.59
CA LYS A 47 25.18 -15.50 -13.05
C LYS A 47 24.40 -14.27 -12.62
N LEU A 48 23.07 -14.37 -12.69
CA LEU A 48 22.16 -13.39 -12.10
C LEU A 48 22.23 -13.51 -10.58
N ASP A 49 22.27 -12.37 -9.90
CA ASP A 49 22.05 -12.33 -8.46
C ASP A 49 20.54 -12.37 -8.11
N SER A 50 20.20 -12.39 -6.82
CA SER A 50 18.82 -12.48 -6.36
C SER A 50 17.99 -11.23 -6.71
N GLU A 51 18.60 -10.04 -6.68
CA GLU A 51 17.95 -8.79 -7.06
C GLU A 51 17.66 -8.78 -8.58
N GLU A 52 18.63 -9.12 -9.40
CA GLU A 52 18.49 -9.19 -10.85
C GLU A 52 17.46 -10.21 -11.30
N LEU A 53 17.43 -11.37 -10.63
CA LEU A 53 16.39 -12.38 -10.87
C LEU A 53 15.01 -11.83 -10.53
N GLY A 54 14.87 -11.11 -9.41
CA GLY A 54 13.65 -10.43 -9.03
C GLY A 54 13.20 -9.39 -10.05
N LEU A 55 14.15 -8.60 -10.58
CA LEU A 55 13.88 -7.61 -11.63
C LEU A 55 13.42 -8.25 -12.94
N LEU A 56 14.06 -9.34 -13.37
CA LEU A 56 13.63 -10.08 -14.57
C LEU A 56 12.25 -10.73 -14.39
N ASN A 57 11.97 -11.30 -13.23
CA ASN A 57 10.65 -11.85 -12.94
C ASN A 57 9.55 -10.78 -12.98
N ARG A 58 9.86 -9.56 -12.52
CA ARG A 58 8.89 -8.45 -12.48
C ARG A 58 8.72 -7.76 -13.83
N PHE A 59 9.81 -7.52 -14.55
CA PHE A 59 9.81 -6.64 -15.72
C PHE A 59 10.21 -7.33 -17.02
N GLY A 60 10.59 -8.61 -17.00
CA GLY A 60 11.01 -9.34 -18.21
C GLY A 60 9.91 -9.43 -19.26
N SER A 61 8.66 -9.65 -18.85
CA SER A 61 7.50 -9.62 -19.75
C SER A 61 7.21 -8.23 -20.34
N LEU A 62 7.76 -7.17 -19.74
CA LEU A 62 7.65 -5.78 -20.20
C LEU A 62 8.84 -5.33 -21.05
N GLY A 63 9.82 -6.22 -21.32
CA GLY A 63 10.94 -5.95 -22.21
C GLY A 63 12.32 -5.82 -21.55
N LEU A 64 12.42 -5.95 -20.22
CA LEU A 64 13.73 -5.98 -19.54
C LEU A 64 14.49 -7.26 -19.93
N THR A 65 15.76 -7.11 -20.33
CA THR A 65 16.62 -8.24 -20.73
C THR A 65 17.90 -8.31 -19.89
N LYS A 66 18.66 -9.41 -20.02
CA LYS A 66 19.96 -9.55 -19.37
C LYS A 66 20.96 -8.48 -19.83
N GLU A 67 20.89 -8.05 -21.09
CA GLU A 67 21.74 -7.00 -21.65
C GLU A 67 21.47 -5.64 -20.97
N ASN A 68 20.24 -5.38 -20.56
CA ASN A 68 19.89 -4.19 -19.76
C ASN A 68 20.44 -4.31 -18.33
N LEU A 69 20.44 -5.51 -17.75
CA LEU A 69 21.05 -5.73 -16.43
C LEU A 69 22.59 -5.62 -16.49
N ALA A 70 23.22 -6.05 -17.59
CA ALA A 70 24.65 -5.81 -17.80
C ALA A 70 24.97 -4.31 -17.88
N PHE A 71 24.11 -3.51 -18.52
CA PHE A 71 24.21 -2.05 -18.49
C PHE A 71 24.06 -1.50 -17.08
N ARG A 72 23.09 -1.99 -16.30
CA ARG A 72 22.91 -1.60 -14.90
C ARG A 72 24.18 -1.88 -14.07
N ARG A 73 24.79 -3.05 -14.19
CA ARG A 73 26.05 -3.39 -13.52
C ARG A 73 27.14 -2.39 -13.86
N LEU A 74 27.28 -2.07 -15.14
CA LEU A 74 28.26 -1.09 -15.61
C LEU A 74 28.03 0.27 -14.95
N MET A 75 26.80 0.78 -14.89
CA MET A 75 26.50 2.08 -14.28
C MET A 75 26.77 2.09 -12.77
N LEU A 76 26.44 0.99 -12.06
CA LEU A 76 26.78 0.83 -10.65
C LEU A 76 28.28 0.83 -10.36
N GLU A 77 29.09 0.45 -11.36
CA GLU A 77 30.55 0.41 -11.25
C GLU A 77 31.21 1.75 -11.66
N VAL A 78 30.80 2.32 -12.80
CA VAL A 78 31.53 3.42 -13.43
C VAL A 78 30.99 4.80 -13.07
N ASP A 79 29.68 4.94 -12.76
CA ASP A 79 29.12 6.24 -12.41
C ASP A 79 29.40 6.56 -10.93
N PRO A 80 30.12 7.66 -10.62
CA PRO A 80 30.52 7.97 -9.25
C PRO A 80 29.34 8.25 -8.30
N GLU A 81 28.23 8.79 -8.81
CA GLU A 81 27.04 9.09 -7.99
C GLU A 81 26.25 7.83 -7.71
N ILE A 82 25.98 7.03 -8.74
CA ILE A 82 25.25 5.75 -8.64
C ILE A 82 26.06 4.75 -7.79
N ARG A 83 27.38 4.69 -7.96
CA ARG A 83 28.25 3.83 -7.14
C ARG A 83 28.20 4.21 -5.66
N ARG A 84 28.12 5.50 -5.35
CA ARG A 84 28.01 6.01 -3.98
C ARG A 84 26.62 5.78 -3.40
N ASN A 85 25.59 5.83 -4.22
CA ASN A 85 24.21 5.61 -3.87
C ASN A 85 23.48 4.81 -4.98
N PRO A 86 23.42 3.48 -4.87
CA PRO A 86 22.82 2.60 -5.90
C PRO A 86 21.35 2.90 -6.21
N ASP A 87 20.60 3.48 -5.26
CA ASP A 87 19.20 3.85 -5.49
C ASP A 87 19.04 4.97 -6.54
N LEU A 88 20.08 5.77 -6.80
CA LEU A 88 20.07 6.75 -7.88
C LEU A 88 19.94 6.12 -9.27
N PHE A 89 20.30 4.84 -9.43
CA PHE A 89 20.05 4.15 -10.69
C PHE A 89 18.57 4.17 -11.07
N LYS A 90 17.67 3.93 -10.11
CA LYS A 90 16.20 3.93 -10.34
C LYS A 90 15.68 5.32 -10.73
N VAL A 91 16.38 6.38 -10.33
CA VAL A 91 16.03 7.77 -10.65
C VAL A 91 16.48 8.14 -12.06
N TYR A 92 17.72 7.79 -12.42
CA TYR A 92 18.30 8.14 -13.72
C TYR A 92 17.90 7.17 -14.83
N TYR A 93 17.67 5.92 -14.48
CA TYR A 93 17.30 4.80 -15.35
C TYR A 93 16.07 4.08 -14.81
N PRO A 94 14.88 4.69 -14.90
CA PRO A 94 13.69 4.19 -14.22
C PRO A 94 13.20 2.85 -14.78
N PHE A 95 12.82 1.95 -13.87
CA PHE A 95 12.14 0.70 -14.19
C PHE A 95 10.62 0.89 -14.29
N ASP A 96 10.08 1.74 -13.46
CA ASP A 96 8.67 2.09 -13.40
C ASP A 96 8.53 3.58 -13.07
N ASP A 97 7.33 4.09 -13.27
CA ASP A 97 7.00 5.49 -13.09
C ASP A 97 6.74 5.89 -11.64
N VAL A 98 6.96 4.96 -10.72
CA VAL A 98 6.88 5.14 -9.27
C VAL A 98 8.27 5.29 -8.69
N SER A 99 9.14 4.33 -8.97
CA SER A 99 10.50 4.29 -8.41
C SER A 99 11.42 5.41 -8.91
N CYS A 100 11.11 6.03 -10.06
CA CYS A 100 11.89 7.16 -10.59
C CYS A 100 11.79 8.45 -9.77
N TRP A 101 10.81 8.55 -8.88
CA TRP A 101 10.58 9.73 -8.04
C TRP A 101 11.25 9.66 -6.67
N PHE A 102 12.03 8.62 -6.40
CA PHE A 102 12.70 8.48 -5.11
C PHE A 102 13.69 9.60 -4.85
N SER A 103 13.50 10.28 -3.71
CA SER A 103 14.50 11.19 -3.15
C SER A 103 15.40 10.41 -2.20
N ALA A 104 16.70 10.37 -2.52
CA ALA A 104 17.68 9.65 -1.71
C ALA A 104 17.95 10.27 -0.33
N THR A 105 17.54 11.53 -0.09
CA THR A 105 18.04 12.30 1.06
C THR A 105 17.01 12.65 2.12
N ASN A 106 15.70 12.68 1.83
CA ASN A 106 14.68 13.17 2.77
C ASN A 106 13.40 12.33 2.82
N SER A 107 13.35 11.14 2.21
CA SER A 107 12.16 10.30 2.25
C SER A 107 11.97 9.71 3.65
N VAL A 108 10.76 9.86 4.21
CA VAL A 108 10.36 9.25 5.49
C VAL A 108 10.15 7.74 5.33
N ILE A 109 9.73 7.30 4.14
CA ILE A 109 9.52 5.89 3.82
C ILE A 109 10.62 5.42 2.88
N HIS A 110 11.41 4.45 3.31
CA HIS A 110 12.49 3.90 2.49
C HIS A 110 11.93 3.13 1.27
N SER A 111 12.56 3.30 0.12
CA SER A 111 12.10 2.71 -1.15
C SER A 111 11.94 1.20 -1.12
N SER A 112 12.82 0.51 -0.39
CA SER A 112 12.77 -0.95 -0.26
C SER A 112 11.46 -1.46 0.35
N LEU A 113 10.79 -0.63 1.18
CA LEU A 113 9.51 -0.98 1.79
C LEU A 113 8.35 -0.95 0.79
N LEU A 114 8.53 -0.29 -0.36
CA LEU A 114 7.49 -0.12 -1.38
C LEU A 114 7.61 -1.11 -2.55
N THR A 115 8.69 -1.87 -2.64
CA THR A 115 8.98 -2.75 -3.79
C THR A 115 8.04 -3.95 -3.92
N ARG A 116 7.43 -4.41 -2.82
CA ARG A 116 6.54 -5.57 -2.80
C ARG A 116 5.07 -5.25 -3.09
N HIS A 117 4.71 -3.98 -3.19
CA HIS A 117 3.32 -3.59 -3.38
C HIS A 117 2.83 -3.87 -4.79
N LYS A 118 1.56 -4.30 -4.90
CA LYS A 118 0.92 -4.71 -6.16
C LYS A 118 0.32 -3.52 -6.93
N ALA A 119 0.63 -2.29 -6.51
CA ALA A 119 0.12 -1.10 -7.17
C ALA A 119 0.38 -1.15 -8.67
N LYS A 120 -0.68 -1.16 -9.47
CA LYS A 120 -0.62 -1.12 -10.94
C LYS A 120 -0.88 0.29 -11.38
N ILE A 121 -0.19 0.72 -12.42
CA ILE A 121 -0.57 1.93 -13.16
C ILE A 121 -1.93 1.64 -13.76
N LEU A 122 -2.95 2.26 -13.18
CA LEU A 122 -4.31 2.18 -13.69
C LEU A 122 -4.53 3.26 -14.73
N SER A 123 -5.68 3.21 -15.41
CA SER A 123 -6.18 4.19 -16.36
C SER A 123 -5.75 5.63 -16.01
N PRO A 124 -5.54 6.52 -16.97
CA PRO A 124 -5.24 7.94 -16.75
C PRO A 124 -6.29 8.65 -15.89
N TRP A 125 -7.51 8.11 -15.80
CA TRP A 125 -8.55 8.62 -14.91
C TRP A 125 -8.65 7.75 -13.66
N ILE A 126 -8.40 8.34 -12.48
CA ILE A 126 -8.51 7.71 -11.18
C ILE A 126 -9.82 8.20 -10.54
N PRO A 127 -10.85 7.34 -10.39
CA PRO A 127 -12.07 7.72 -9.69
C PRO A 127 -11.82 8.01 -8.22
N SER A 128 -12.66 8.85 -7.62
CA SER A 128 -12.59 9.20 -6.19
C SER A 128 -12.64 7.96 -5.29
N TYR A 129 -13.42 6.93 -5.66
CA TYR A 129 -13.50 5.65 -4.97
C TYR A 129 -12.96 4.53 -5.85
N MET A 130 -11.99 3.79 -5.32
CA MET A 130 -11.40 2.63 -5.96
C MET A 130 -11.62 1.38 -5.12
N GLU A 131 -12.03 0.30 -5.77
CA GLU A 131 -12.19 -1.03 -5.18
C GLU A 131 -11.25 -2.00 -5.88
N TYR A 132 -10.36 -2.63 -5.12
CA TYR A 132 -9.36 -3.59 -5.60
C TYR A 132 -9.77 -5.02 -5.35
N GLU A 133 -10.42 -5.28 -4.21
CA GLU A 133 -10.92 -6.61 -3.85
C GLU A 133 -12.35 -6.50 -3.31
N LYS A 134 -13.19 -7.45 -3.71
CA LYS A 134 -14.55 -7.58 -3.16
C LYS A 134 -14.50 -8.10 -1.73
N PRO A 135 -15.51 -7.78 -0.89
CA PRO A 135 -15.55 -8.29 0.47
C PRO A 135 -15.73 -9.81 0.51
N GLU A 136 -14.95 -10.47 1.35
CA GLU A 136 -15.03 -11.88 1.65
C GLU A 136 -15.95 -12.11 2.87
N PRO A 137 -16.84 -13.10 2.88
CA PRO A 137 -17.91 -13.23 3.90
C PRO A 137 -17.44 -13.32 5.35
N SER A 138 -16.26 -13.83 5.64
CA SER A 138 -15.76 -13.98 7.04
C SER A 138 -14.55 -13.09 7.35
N ALA A 139 -14.10 -12.28 6.39
CA ALA A 139 -12.96 -11.42 6.59
C ALA A 139 -13.30 -10.24 7.49
N LYS A 140 -12.32 -9.76 8.22
CA LYS A 140 -12.38 -8.52 8.99
C LYS A 140 -11.74 -7.38 8.23
N TYR A 141 -12.35 -6.21 8.38
CA TYR A 141 -11.92 -5.01 7.69
C TYR A 141 -11.83 -3.83 8.66
N VAL A 142 -10.89 -2.96 8.38
CA VAL A 142 -10.70 -1.68 9.08
C VAL A 142 -10.73 -0.56 8.06
N ILE A 143 -11.40 0.53 8.37
CA ILE A 143 -11.41 1.76 7.57
C ILE A 143 -10.72 2.84 8.39
N GLY A 144 -9.58 3.33 7.91
CA GLY A 144 -8.95 4.53 8.44
C GLY A 144 -9.42 5.75 7.68
N VAL A 145 -9.77 6.81 8.38
CA VAL A 145 -10.42 8.00 7.83
C VAL A 145 -9.67 9.25 8.23
N ASP A 146 -9.32 10.06 7.24
CA ASP A 146 -8.79 11.41 7.39
C ASP A 146 -9.79 12.42 6.80
N PRO A 147 -10.60 13.08 7.65
CA PRO A 147 -11.58 14.04 7.19
C PRO A 147 -10.95 15.40 6.88
N ALA A 148 -11.19 15.94 5.69
CA ALA A 148 -10.85 17.31 5.34
C ALA A 148 -12.08 18.24 5.37
N GLY A 149 -11.86 19.52 5.63
CA GLY A 149 -12.92 20.53 5.49
C GLY A 149 -13.13 20.92 4.02
N TYR A 150 -14.38 21.16 3.61
CA TYR A 150 -14.70 21.56 2.23
C TYR A 150 -13.94 22.81 1.75
N ALA A 151 -13.66 23.75 2.65
CA ALA A 151 -12.85 24.93 2.37
C ALA A 151 -11.34 24.64 2.34
N ALA A 152 -10.92 23.46 2.77
CA ALA A 152 -9.53 23.03 2.70
C ALA A 152 -9.17 22.64 1.25
N ARG A 153 -7.87 22.79 0.93
CA ARG A 153 -7.35 22.27 -0.35
C ARG A 153 -7.08 20.76 -0.29
N ASP A 154 -7.20 20.18 0.89
CA ASP A 154 -6.91 18.78 1.16
C ASP A 154 -8.18 17.95 0.88
N HIS A 155 -8.01 16.71 0.41
CA HIS A 155 -9.14 15.80 0.16
C HIS A 155 -9.53 15.09 1.45
N ALA A 156 -10.82 14.92 1.68
CA ALA A 156 -11.29 13.92 2.61
C ALA A 156 -10.96 12.52 2.06
N SER A 157 -10.36 11.68 2.85
CA SER A 157 -9.88 10.37 2.39
C SER A 157 -10.17 9.24 3.38
N PHE A 158 -10.30 8.03 2.85
CA PHE A 158 -10.29 6.82 3.65
C PHE A 158 -9.57 5.66 2.95
N GLN A 159 -9.04 4.76 3.76
CA GLN A 159 -8.37 3.52 3.35
C GLN A 159 -9.06 2.32 3.97
N VAL A 160 -9.35 1.30 3.18
CA VAL A 160 -9.95 0.04 3.65
C VAL A 160 -8.91 -1.06 3.61
N LEU A 161 -8.62 -1.64 4.76
CA LEU A 161 -7.72 -2.76 4.92
C LEU A 161 -8.50 -4.03 5.26
N LYS A 162 -8.25 -5.10 4.52
CA LYS A 162 -8.54 -6.46 4.94
C LYS A 162 -7.46 -6.87 5.93
N VAL A 163 -7.85 -7.28 7.13
CA VAL A 163 -6.93 -7.57 8.22
C VAL A 163 -7.00 -9.05 8.58
N TYR A 164 -5.85 -9.69 8.52
CA TYR A 164 -5.70 -11.11 8.74
C TYR A 164 -4.37 -11.38 9.46
N ASP A 165 -4.43 -11.76 10.73
CA ASP A 165 -3.24 -11.94 11.58
C ASP A 165 -2.15 -10.88 11.30
N ASN A 166 -1.08 -11.23 10.63
CA ASN A 166 0.04 -10.35 10.23
C ASN A 166 0.05 -10.04 8.73
N GLU A 167 -1.03 -10.29 8.01
CA GLU A 167 -1.15 -9.99 6.59
C GLU A 167 -2.31 -9.03 6.35
N TRP A 168 -2.01 -7.83 5.92
CA TRP A 168 -3.01 -6.80 5.64
C TRP A 168 -2.98 -6.42 4.18
N THR A 169 -4.15 -6.24 3.60
CA THR A 169 -4.27 -5.87 2.19
C THR A 169 -5.19 -4.66 2.04
N GLN A 170 -4.71 -3.64 1.35
CA GLN A 170 -5.56 -2.52 0.92
C GLN A 170 -6.56 -3.02 -0.12
N VAL A 171 -7.84 -3.00 0.21
CA VAL A 171 -8.91 -3.52 -0.66
C VAL A 171 -9.76 -2.45 -1.30
N ALA A 172 -9.80 -1.26 -0.73
CA ALA A 172 -10.43 -0.09 -1.34
C ALA A 172 -9.83 1.21 -0.78
N CYS A 173 -10.02 2.30 -1.49
CA CYS A 173 -9.66 3.64 -1.03
C CYS A 173 -10.59 4.71 -1.62
N PHE A 174 -10.59 5.87 -0.98
CA PHE A 174 -11.31 7.06 -1.41
C PHE A 174 -10.48 8.31 -1.16
N ALA A 175 -10.51 9.26 -2.07
CA ALA A 175 -10.01 10.61 -1.86
C ALA A 175 -10.74 11.59 -2.78
N ASP A 176 -11.41 12.60 -2.20
CA ASP A 176 -12.09 13.65 -2.96
C ASP A 176 -12.36 14.88 -2.10
N HIS A 177 -12.66 15.99 -2.74
CA HIS A 177 -13.23 17.17 -2.09
C HIS A 177 -14.71 16.91 -1.79
N THR A 178 -15.04 16.69 -0.54
CA THR A 178 -16.42 16.38 -0.14
C THR A 178 -16.74 16.99 1.23
N GLU A 179 -18.02 17.29 1.42
CA GLU A 179 -18.51 17.77 2.71
C GLU A 179 -18.68 16.63 3.73
N PRO A 180 -18.68 16.94 5.05
CA PRO A 180 -18.76 15.92 6.09
C PRO A 180 -19.98 14.99 5.99
N ILE A 181 -21.17 15.50 5.60
CA ILE A 181 -22.39 14.67 5.53
C ILE A 181 -22.30 13.63 4.41
N PRO A 182 -22.07 13.98 3.11
CA PRO A 182 -21.92 12.98 2.06
C PRO A 182 -20.73 12.06 2.31
N PHE A 183 -19.65 12.57 2.90
CA PHE A 183 -18.49 11.75 3.25
C PHE A 183 -18.85 10.70 4.33
N SER A 184 -19.53 11.08 5.41
CA SER A 184 -19.98 10.15 6.45
C SER A 184 -20.92 9.07 5.91
N ARG A 185 -21.83 9.43 4.98
CA ARG A 185 -22.70 8.47 4.29
C ARG A 185 -21.88 7.47 3.48
N LYS A 186 -20.86 7.95 2.75
CA LYS A 186 -19.98 7.09 1.95
C LYS A 186 -19.16 6.14 2.84
N ILE A 187 -18.62 6.63 3.95
CA ILE A 187 -17.92 5.78 4.93
C ILE A 187 -18.84 4.68 5.43
N LEU A 188 -20.08 5.02 5.83
CA LEU A 188 -21.03 4.05 6.36
C LEU A 188 -21.46 3.01 5.31
N GLU A 189 -21.70 3.43 4.07
CA GLU A 189 -21.98 2.54 2.93
C GLU A 189 -20.85 1.50 2.77
N VAL A 190 -19.60 1.98 2.73
CA VAL A 190 -18.42 1.13 2.55
C VAL A 190 -18.20 0.25 3.78
N ALA A 191 -18.38 0.76 5.00
CA ALA A 191 -18.26 -0.04 6.20
C ALA A 191 -19.25 -1.21 6.21
N ARG A 192 -20.52 -0.97 5.86
CA ARG A 192 -21.55 -2.02 5.75
C ARG A 192 -21.19 -3.04 4.66
N LYS A 193 -20.70 -2.56 3.51
CA LYS A 193 -20.26 -3.42 2.40
C LYS A 193 -19.13 -4.37 2.82
N TYR A 194 -18.16 -3.87 3.59
CA TYR A 194 -17.03 -4.64 4.08
C TYR A 194 -17.29 -5.21 5.48
N ASN A 195 -18.37 -6.00 5.62
CA ASN A 195 -18.74 -6.79 6.80
C ASN A 195 -18.87 -5.96 8.09
N ASN A 196 -19.39 -4.74 8.02
CA ASN A 196 -19.39 -3.75 9.10
C ASN A 196 -17.97 -3.50 9.62
N ALA A 197 -17.10 -3.06 8.75
CA ALA A 197 -15.71 -2.74 9.06
C ALA A 197 -15.59 -1.81 10.26
N THR A 198 -14.54 -1.99 11.07
CA THR A 198 -14.19 -1.04 12.14
C THR A 198 -13.76 0.30 11.53
N VAL A 199 -14.36 1.41 11.94
CA VAL A 199 -14.12 2.75 11.38
C VAL A 199 -13.31 3.58 12.35
N ALA A 200 -12.05 3.88 12.00
CA ALA A 200 -11.12 4.68 12.77
C ALA A 200 -10.95 6.06 12.13
N VAL A 201 -11.58 7.07 12.74
CA VAL A 201 -11.58 8.45 12.25
C VAL A 201 -10.54 9.27 12.99
N GLU A 202 -9.76 10.11 12.28
CA GLU A 202 -9.00 11.16 12.96
C GLU A 202 -9.96 12.11 13.66
N SER A 203 -9.80 12.28 14.99
CA SER A 203 -10.77 13.01 15.82
C SER A 203 -10.55 14.52 15.88
N ASN A 204 -9.49 15.04 15.26
CA ASN A 204 -9.15 16.46 15.29
C ASN A 204 -10.02 17.27 14.32
N GLY A 205 -10.28 18.53 14.64
CA GLY A 205 -10.94 19.47 13.75
C GLY A 205 -12.27 18.95 13.17
N VAL A 206 -12.33 18.80 11.83
CA VAL A 206 -13.51 18.29 11.10
C VAL A 206 -13.85 16.84 11.48
N GLY A 207 -12.90 16.07 11.95
CA GLY A 207 -13.10 14.68 12.35
C GLY A 207 -14.11 14.51 13.47
N ALA A 208 -14.17 15.45 14.41
CA ALA A 208 -15.20 15.43 15.46
C ALA A 208 -16.62 15.51 14.89
N ALA A 209 -16.84 16.32 13.84
CA ALA A 209 -18.13 16.41 13.16
C ALA A 209 -18.47 15.12 12.40
N VAL A 210 -17.50 14.52 11.70
CA VAL A 210 -17.68 13.24 10.99
C VAL A 210 -18.01 12.12 11.99
N ILE A 211 -17.34 12.07 13.14
CA ILE A 211 -17.63 11.11 14.21
C ILE A 211 -19.07 11.27 14.72
N ALA A 212 -19.50 12.51 15.02
CA ALA A 212 -20.85 12.78 15.48
C ALA A 212 -21.91 12.34 14.45
N LEU A 213 -21.69 12.63 13.15
CA LEU A 213 -22.56 12.19 12.07
C LEU A 213 -22.60 10.66 11.95
N LEU A 214 -21.47 9.97 12.08
CA LEU A 214 -21.42 8.51 12.04
C LEU A 214 -22.15 7.88 13.24
N GLN A 215 -22.10 8.51 14.43
CA GLN A 215 -22.86 8.10 15.60
C GLN A 215 -24.37 8.30 15.39
N GLU A 216 -24.79 9.44 14.87
CA GLU A 216 -26.19 9.72 14.51
C GLU A 216 -26.73 8.74 13.46
N MET A 217 -25.90 8.35 12.49
CA MET A 217 -26.21 7.35 11.46
C MET A 217 -26.10 5.90 11.95
N GLU A 218 -25.93 5.67 13.25
CA GLU A 218 -25.82 4.35 13.88
C GLU A 218 -24.67 3.49 13.32
N CYS A 219 -23.48 4.09 13.09
CA CYS A 219 -22.28 3.33 12.78
C CYS A 219 -21.85 2.50 13.99
N ARG A 220 -22.09 1.19 13.93
CA ARG A 220 -21.94 0.29 15.10
C ARG A 220 -20.49 0.03 15.48
N ASN A 221 -19.55 0.09 14.53
CA ASN A 221 -18.16 -0.31 14.71
C ASN A 221 -17.20 0.88 14.63
N LEU A 222 -17.51 1.97 15.34
CA LEU A 222 -16.54 3.05 15.52
C LEU A 222 -15.39 2.58 16.39
N PHE A 223 -14.17 2.93 16.00
CA PHE A 223 -12.98 2.66 16.78
C PHE A 223 -12.84 3.64 17.94
N TYR A 224 -12.47 3.13 19.12
CA TYR A 224 -12.24 3.92 20.33
C TYR A 224 -10.79 3.80 20.76
N GLU A 225 -10.03 4.87 20.63
CA GLU A 225 -8.64 4.89 21.12
C GLU A 225 -8.58 4.76 22.66
N LYS A 226 -9.52 5.39 23.35
CA LYS A 226 -9.72 5.33 24.80
C LYS A 226 -11.20 5.11 25.09
N ALA A 227 -11.50 4.47 26.21
CA ALA A 227 -12.88 4.35 26.68
C ALA A 227 -13.59 5.73 26.61
N TYR A 228 -14.78 5.77 26.01
CA TYR A 228 -15.60 6.97 25.82
C TYR A 228 -15.08 8.03 24.82
N ARG A 229 -13.98 7.78 24.12
CA ARG A 229 -13.47 8.71 23.11
C ARG A 229 -13.35 8.03 21.73
N PRO A 230 -14.38 8.18 20.86
CA PRO A 230 -14.31 7.62 19.51
C PRO A 230 -13.26 8.34 18.66
N GLY A 231 -12.67 7.59 17.76
CA GLY A 231 -11.63 8.07 16.85
C GLY A 231 -10.22 8.06 17.44
N ILE A 232 -9.28 8.59 16.71
CA ILE A 232 -7.85 8.65 17.04
C ILE A 232 -7.42 10.12 17.04
N ALA A 233 -6.80 10.57 18.14
CA ALA A 233 -6.29 11.93 18.22
C ALA A 233 -4.89 12.02 17.60
N ALA A 234 -4.73 12.80 16.53
CA ALA A 234 -3.44 13.12 15.95
C ALA A 234 -2.75 14.21 16.79
N THR A 235 -1.82 13.79 17.65
CA THR A 235 -0.93 14.63 18.45
C THR A 235 0.50 14.41 17.97
N SER A 236 1.44 15.30 18.32
CA SER A 236 2.86 15.11 17.97
C SER A 236 3.37 13.70 18.29
N LYS A 237 3.08 13.24 19.50
CA LYS A 237 3.54 11.93 19.97
C LYS A 237 2.83 10.77 19.27
N SER A 238 1.51 10.87 19.00
CA SER A 238 0.77 9.79 18.35
C SER A 238 1.12 9.68 16.87
N VAL A 239 1.41 10.79 16.19
CA VAL A 239 1.80 10.79 14.77
C VAL A 239 3.15 10.10 14.56
N ASP A 240 4.14 10.36 15.41
CA ASP A 240 5.43 9.65 15.33
C ASP A 240 5.27 8.14 15.56
N GLN A 241 4.42 7.76 16.50
CA GLN A 241 4.10 6.36 16.75
C GLN A 241 3.34 5.73 15.58
N MET A 242 2.35 6.42 15.00
CA MET A 242 1.60 5.95 13.83
C MET A 242 2.51 5.79 12.61
N LEU A 243 3.46 6.72 12.42
CA LEU A 243 4.45 6.62 11.36
C LEU A 243 5.36 5.39 11.54
N SER A 244 5.86 5.16 12.75
CA SER A 244 6.66 3.97 13.06
C SER A 244 5.89 2.68 12.77
N TRP A 245 4.62 2.61 13.17
CA TRP A 245 3.76 1.46 12.89
C TRP A 245 3.47 1.28 11.41
N LEU A 246 3.31 2.37 10.66
CA LEU A 246 3.15 2.30 9.20
C LEU A 246 4.41 1.77 8.52
N GLN A 247 5.60 2.24 8.92
CA GLN A 247 6.87 1.75 8.38
C GLN A 247 7.06 0.25 8.64
N GLU A 248 6.73 -0.20 9.85
CA GLU A 248 6.79 -1.60 10.23
C GLU A 248 5.78 -2.45 9.43
N ALA A 249 4.53 -1.99 9.30
CA ALA A 249 3.51 -2.67 8.50
C ALA A 249 3.91 -2.78 7.02
N LEU A 250 4.45 -1.71 6.44
CA LEU A 250 4.94 -1.70 5.06
C LEU A 250 6.09 -2.68 4.83
N LYS A 251 6.86 -2.99 5.87
CA LYS A 251 7.98 -3.93 5.78
C LYS A 251 7.50 -5.38 5.56
N ASP A 252 6.57 -5.86 6.37
CA ASP A 252 6.25 -7.28 6.45
C ASP A 252 4.76 -7.62 6.35
N GLU A 253 3.86 -6.71 6.74
CA GLU A 253 2.45 -7.01 6.97
C GLU A 253 1.51 -6.48 5.88
N LEU A 254 1.76 -5.25 5.37
CA LEU A 254 0.81 -4.51 4.52
C LEU A 254 1.15 -4.60 3.04
N VAL A 255 0.15 -4.93 2.22
CA VAL A 255 0.19 -4.86 0.75
C VAL A 255 -0.74 -3.76 0.25
N LEU A 256 -0.21 -2.82 -0.52
CA LEU A 256 -0.97 -1.73 -1.15
C LEU A 256 -1.30 -2.08 -2.60
N ASN A 257 -2.53 -1.76 -3.00
CA ASN A 257 -3.02 -1.93 -4.36
C ASN A 257 -3.20 -0.58 -5.09
N ASP A 258 -3.31 0.53 -4.35
CA ASP A 258 -3.51 1.87 -4.91
C ASP A 258 -2.18 2.54 -5.27
N SER A 259 -1.97 2.82 -6.56
CA SER A 259 -0.77 3.50 -7.05
C SER A 259 -0.64 4.93 -6.51
N ASP A 260 -1.73 5.66 -6.34
CA ASP A 260 -1.70 7.03 -5.81
C ASP A 260 -1.29 7.07 -4.34
N THR A 261 -1.71 6.08 -3.53
CA THR A 261 -1.22 5.92 -2.15
C THR A 261 0.30 5.65 -2.14
N VAL A 262 0.79 4.80 -3.04
CA VAL A 262 2.22 4.53 -3.15
C VAL A 262 2.98 5.77 -3.60
N ASP A 263 2.48 6.52 -4.57
CA ASP A 263 3.05 7.80 -5.03
C ASP A 263 3.14 8.84 -3.90
N GLN A 264 2.10 8.93 -3.07
CA GLN A 264 2.12 9.79 -1.88
C GLN A 264 3.19 9.36 -0.88
N LEU A 265 3.34 8.04 -0.62
CA LEU A 265 4.37 7.50 0.27
C LEU A 265 5.78 7.79 -0.22
N ILE A 266 6.02 7.77 -1.53
CA ILE A 266 7.30 8.13 -2.14
C ILE A 266 7.63 9.60 -1.92
N SER A 267 6.63 10.46 -2.07
CA SER A 267 6.78 11.92 -1.89
C SER A 267 6.77 12.36 -0.43
N TYR A 268 6.50 11.45 0.53
CA TYR A 268 6.37 11.76 1.94
C TYR A 268 7.73 12.10 2.56
N LYS A 269 7.93 13.37 2.88
CA LYS A 269 9.20 13.92 3.32
C LYS A 269 9.14 14.47 4.74
N HIS A 270 10.24 14.35 5.46
CA HIS A 270 10.47 15.11 6.70
C HIS A 270 10.63 16.61 6.41
N ASP A 271 9.81 17.45 7.02
CA ASP A 271 10.05 18.90 6.95
C ASP A 271 11.12 19.31 7.98
N LYS A 272 12.36 19.52 7.52
CA LYS A 272 13.51 19.91 8.34
C LYS A 272 13.31 21.23 9.14
N ARG A 273 12.23 21.98 8.91
CA ARG A 273 11.97 23.25 9.63
C ARG A 273 11.48 23.03 11.04
N VAL A 274 11.04 21.84 11.39
CA VAL A 274 10.55 21.50 12.73
C VAL A 274 11.67 21.32 13.75
N GLU A 275 12.87 21.00 13.33
CA GLU A 275 14.06 20.95 14.21
C GLU A 275 14.34 22.31 14.93
N ARG A 276 13.67 23.40 14.54
CA ARG A 276 13.80 24.76 15.13
C ARG A 276 12.61 25.18 16.00
N GLY A 277 11.81 24.26 16.55
CA GLY A 277 10.77 24.59 17.54
C GLY A 277 9.43 25.05 16.98
N ALA A 278 9.10 24.77 15.72
CA ALA A 278 7.77 24.97 15.17
C ALA A 278 6.82 23.81 15.56
N SER A 279 5.52 24.10 15.74
CA SER A 279 4.52 23.12 16.14
C SER A 279 4.33 22.03 15.09
N HIS A 280 3.89 20.85 15.54
CA HIS A 280 3.73 19.62 14.76
C HIS A 280 2.77 19.71 13.55
N GLU A 281 1.83 20.65 13.56
CA GLU A 281 0.95 20.95 12.42
C GLU A 281 1.70 21.37 11.16
N ILE A 282 2.96 21.77 11.28
CA ILE A 282 3.82 22.18 10.17
C ILE A 282 4.54 20.98 9.54
N LEU A 283 4.71 19.88 10.29
CA LEU A 283 5.40 18.65 9.84
C LEU A 283 4.62 17.91 8.76
N TYR A 284 3.30 17.84 8.92
CA TYR A 284 2.43 16.96 8.15
C TYR A 284 1.30 17.67 7.40
N GLY A 285 1.43 18.96 7.16
CA GLY A 285 0.68 19.59 6.08
C GLY A 285 -0.44 20.54 6.41
N SER A 286 -0.75 20.93 7.65
CA SER A 286 -1.84 21.90 7.90
C SER A 286 -1.51 22.95 8.96
N GLY A 287 -0.92 24.07 8.54
CA GLY A 287 -0.74 25.27 9.37
C GLY A 287 -1.22 26.53 8.64
N PRO A 288 -1.96 27.47 9.31
CA PRO A 288 -2.35 28.74 8.71
C PRO A 288 -1.16 29.70 8.74
N GLY A 289 -0.58 30.01 7.62
CA GLY A 289 0.37 31.13 7.55
C GLY A 289 1.42 31.05 6.45
N LYS A 290 1.21 31.90 5.47
CA LYS A 290 2.04 32.25 4.32
C LYS A 290 1.99 31.32 3.13
N ARG A 291 1.49 31.87 2.03
CA ARG A 291 1.41 31.36 0.66
C ARG A 291 2.50 30.31 0.34
N ARG A 292 2.23 29.04 0.58
CA ARG A 292 3.01 27.94 0.02
C ARG A 292 2.36 27.53 -1.29
N ARG A 293 3.10 27.67 -2.37
CA ARG A 293 2.67 27.35 -3.73
C ARG A 293 2.60 25.83 -4.00
N ASN A 294 3.15 24.97 -3.15
CA ASN A 294 3.20 23.51 -3.33
C ASN A 294 2.92 22.84 -1.99
N ARG A 295 1.65 22.54 -1.69
CA ARG A 295 1.26 21.59 -0.65
C ARG A 295 1.17 20.22 -1.30
N HIS A 296 2.00 19.29 -0.83
CA HIS A 296 1.78 17.88 -1.08
C HIS A 296 0.54 17.45 -0.31
N HIS A 297 -0.41 16.85 -1.00
CA HIS A 297 -1.59 16.26 -0.39
C HIS A 297 -1.22 14.84 0.05
N TRP A 298 -1.10 14.61 1.36
CA TRP A 298 -0.80 13.30 1.94
C TRP A 298 -2.02 12.69 2.65
N ASP A 299 -3.20 13.06 2.19
CA ASP A 299 -4.47 12.69 2.80
C ASP A 299 -4.63 11.16 2.86
N LYS A 300 -4.25 10.45 1.79
CA LYS A 300 -4.28 8.99 1.77
C LYS A 300 -3.30 8.35 2.75
N ILE A 301 -2.19 9.00 3.06
CA ILE A 301 -1.22 8.52 4.07
C ILE A 301 -1.80 8.69 5.46
N SER A 302 -2.39 9.84 5.77
CA SER A 302 -3.04 10.08 7.06
C SER A 302 -4.14 9.05 7.30
N ALA A 303 -5.02 8.82 6.32
CA ALA A 303 -6.04 7.78 6.40
C ALA A 303 -5.44 6.38 6.58
N LEU A 304 -4.33 6.06 5.90
CA LEU A 304 -3.64 4.78 6.03
C LEU A 304 -3.04 4.59 7.44
N GLN A 305 -2.49 5.65 8.03
CA GLN A 305 -1.99 5.62 9.41
C GLN A 305 -3.11 5.33 10.42
N MET A 306 -4.32 5.89 10.22
CA MET A 306 -5.50 5.58 11.03
C MET A 306 -5.89 4.11 10.90
N ALA A 307 -5.92 3.57 9.66
CA ALA A 307 -6.25 2.18 9.39
C ALA A 307 -5.25 1.22 10.04
N VAL A 308 -3.95 1.45 9.88
CA VAL A 308 -2.88 0.65 10.49
C VAL A 308 -2.95 0.69 12.02
N THR A 309 -3.21 1.86 12.59
CA THR A 309 -3.34 2.03 14.04
C THR A 309 -4.49 1.21 14.61
N ALA A 310 -5.64 1.23 13.95
CA ALA A 310 -6.80 0.44 14.39
C ALA A 310 -6.56 -1.06 14.19
N ALA A 311 -6.00 -1.46 13.05
CA ALA A 311 -5.68 -2.87 12.78
C ALA A 311 -4.74 -3.48 13.83
N ARG A 312 -3.74 -2.72 14.30
CA ARG A 312 -2.82 -3.18 15.35
C ARG A 312 -3.45 -3.30 16.74
N ARG A 313 -4.45 -2.48 17.03
CA ARG A 313 -5.11 -2.47 18.36
C ARG A 313 -6.31 -3.41 18.43
N GLU A 314 -6.85 -3.80 17.29
CA GLU A 314 -7.92 -4.79 17.17
C GLU A 314 -7.40 -6.08 16.54
N PRO A 315 -6.77 -6.99 17.31
CA PRO A 315 -6.23 -8.22 16.76
C PRO A 315 -7.34 -9.06 16.14
N THR A 316 -7.13 -9.49 14.94
CA THR A 316 -8.08 -10.30 14.19
C THR A 316 -7.63 -11.76 14.16
N ARG A 317 -8.59 -12.70 14.29
CA ARG A 317 -8.36 -14.14 14.17
C ARG A 317 -8.90 -14.72 12.86
N TYR A 318 -9.02 -13.88 11.85
CA TYR A 318 -9.48 -14.35 10.56
C TYR A 318 -8.39 -15.18 9.89
N LYS A 319 -8.77 -16.40 9.47
CA LYS A 319 -7.96 -17.20 8.55
C LYS A 319 -8.68 -17.26 7.21
N PRO A 320 -8.08 -16.84 6.10
CA PRO A 320 -8.67 -17.05 4.80
C PRO A 320 -8.94 -18.55 4.65
N LYS A 321 -10.08 -18.90 4.06
CA LYS A 321 -10.20 -20.25 3.50
C LYS A 321 -9.06 -20.38 2.51
N GLN A 322 -8.17 -21.35 2.73
CA GLN A 322 -7.28 -21.76 1.65
C GLN A 322 -8.19 -22.06 0.46
N GLU A 323 -8.06 -21.29 -0.61
CA GLU A 323 -8.58 -21.71 -1.90
C GLU A 323 -7.93 -23.07 -2.10
N GLU A 324 -8.76 -24.14 -2.05
CA GLU A 324 -8.32 -25.45 -2.50
C GLU A 324 -7.80 -25.20 -3.91
N ASN A 325 -6.50 -25.37 -4.09
CA ASN A 325 -5.86 -25.22 -5.38
C ASN A 325 -6.63 -26.10 -6.36
N LEU A 326 -7.48 -25.49 -7.18
CA LEU A 326 -8.25 -26.19 -8.22
C LEU A 326 -7.33 -26.88 -9.24
N GLU A 327 -6.02 -26.56 -9.23
CA GLU A 327 -4.98 -27.27 -9.95
C GLU A 327 -4.85 -28.74 -9.56
N ASN A 328 -5.38 -29.17 -8.41
CA ASN A 328 -5.41 -30.55 -7.94
C ASN A 328 -6.83 -31.18 -7.97
N VAL A 329 -7.80 -30.53 -8.63
CA VAL A 329 -9.09 -31.21 -8.92
C VAL A 329 -8.86 -32.24 -10.02
N VAL A 330 -8.45 -33.43 -9.62
CA VAL A 330 -8.43 -34.59 -10.51
C VAL A 330 -9.87 -34.86 -10.88
N LEU A 331 -10.23 -34.62 -12.14
CA LEU A 331 -11.57 -34.94 -12.65
C LEU A 331 -11.70 -36.46 -12.70
N PHE A 332 -12.40 -37.08 -11.73
CA PHE A 332 -12.61 -38.50 -11.61
C PHE A 332 -13.13 -39.19 -12.90
N LYS A 333 -13.76 -38.41 -13.79
CA LYS A 333 -14.24 -38.93 -15.09
C LYS A 333 -13.12 -39.34 -16.05
N ASP A 334 -11.90 -38.86 -15.85
CA ASP A 334 -10.73 -39.11 -16.71
C ASP A 334 -9.80 -40.20 -16.10
N MET A 335 -10.15 -40.76 -14.93
CA MET A 335 -9.36 -41.78 -14.25
C MET A 335 -9.83 -43.16 -14.66
N THR A 336 -8.87 -44.07 -14.90
CA THR A 336 -9.15 -45.49 -15.04
C THR A 336 -9.59 -46.10 -13.70
N TYR A 337 -10.28 -47.24 -13.74
CA TYR A 337 -10.75 -47.94 -12.53
C TYR A 337 -9.60 -48.24 -11.53
N ASN A 338 -8.43 -48.62 -12.02
CA ASN A 338 -7.26 -48.91 -11.19
C ASN A 338 -6.68 -47.67 -10.52
N GLU A 339 -6.64 -46.53 -11.19
CA GLU A 339 -6.21 -45.26 -10.64
C GLU A 339 -7.19 -44.77 -9.57
N LEU A 340 -8.46 -44.93 -9.75
CA LEU A 340 -9.52 -44.62 -8.80
C LEU A 340 -9.44 -45.45 -7.52
N GLN A 341 -9.10 -46.73 -7.63
CA GLN A 341 -8.86 -47.63 -6.49
C GLN A 341 -7.61 -47.25 -5.72
N LYS A 342 -6.52 -46.91 -6.41
CA LYS A 342 -5.28 -46.44 -5.80
C LYS A 342 -5.49 -45.12 -5.04
N PHE A 343 -6.18 -44.15 -5.65
CA PHE A 343 -6.52 -42.88 -5.02
C PHE A 343 -7.36 -43.06 -3.74
N ARG A 344 -8.38 -43.91 -3.76
CA ARG A 344 -9.21 -44.25 -2.59
C ARG A 344 -8.41 -44.89 -1.46
N SER A 345 -7.44 -45.74 -1.78
CA SER A 345 -6.58 -46.38 -0.80
C SER A 345 -5.62 -45.36 -0.12
N GLU A 346 -5.05 -44.46 -0.89
CA GLU A 346 -4.18 -43.41 -0.40
C GLU A 346 -4.94 -42.38 0.46
N GLU A 347 -6.16 -42.00 0.08
CA GLU A 347 -7.01 -41.10 0.86
C GLU A 347 -7.42 -41.74 2.20
N SER A 348 -7.75 -43.02 2.19
CA SER A 348 -8.10 -43.74 3.41
C SER A 348 -6.90 -43.91 4.34
N ALA A 349 -5.68 -44.07 3.82
CA ALA A 349 -4.43 -44.09 4.58
C ALA A 349 -4.11 -42.75 5.21
N ARG A 350 -4.33 -41.65 4.48
CA ARG A 350 -4.19 -40.26 5.00
C ARG A 350 -5.18 -39.97 6.15
N LYS A 351 -6.46 -40.33 5.98
CA LYS A 351 -7.49 -40.18 7.03
C LYS A 351 -7.18 -41.01 8.29
N SER A 352 -6.58 -42.21 8.15
CA SER A 352 -6.18 -43.04 9.28
C SER A 352 -4.95 -42.49 10.03
N SER A 353 -3.98 -41.87 9.31
CA SER A 353 -2.80 -41.25 9.93
C SER A 353 -3.18 -39.99 10.74
N THR A 354 -4.11 -39.19 10.23
CA THR A 354 -4.61 -37.97 10.91
C THR A 354 -5.41 -38.35 12.17
N LYS A 355 -6.16 -39.44 12.16
CA LYS A 355 -6.84 -39.97 13.38
C LYS A 355 -5.86 -40.49 14.44
N ARG A 356 -4.76 -41.17 14.06
CA ARG A 356 -3.72 -41.65 14.99
C ARG A 356 -2.99 -40.49 15.68
N ASN A 357 -2.71 -39.38 15.00
CA ASN A 357 -2.10 -38.19 15.61
C ASN A 357 -3.05 -37.50 16.59
N ARG A 358 -4.36 -37.44 16.34
CA ARG A 358 -5.34 -36.88 17.28
C ARG A 358 -5.46 -37.71 18.57
N VAL A 359 -5.40 -39.03 18.50
CA VAL A 359 -5.47 -39.92 19.69
C VAL A 359 -4.17 -39.85 20.53
N ARG A 360 -3.01 -39.57 19.92
CA ARG A 360 -1.74 -39.37 20.68
C ARG A 360 -1.71 -38.06 21.47
N TYR A 361 -2.34 -36.99 20.97
CA TYR A 361 -2.38 -35.69 21.67
C TYR A 361 -3.34 -35.69 22.88
N THR A 362 -4.40 -36.47 22.87
CA THR A 362 -5.35 -36.57 23.98
C THR A 362 -4.87 -37.48 25.13
N ARG A 363 -3.87 -38.35 24.92
CA ARG A 363 -3.28 -39.23 25.96
C ARG A 363 -2.12 -38.61 26.76
N ARG A 364 -1.68 -37.38 26.41
CA ARG A 364 -0.62 -36.67 27.14
C ARG A 364 -1.13 -35.59 28.12
N ARG A 365 -2.45 -35.51 28.32
CA ARG A 365 -3.06 -34.65 29.33
C ARG A 365 -3.97 -35.47 30.27
N LYS A 366 -3.39 -36.42 30.95
CA LYS A 366 -3.88 -37.00 32.20
C LYS A 366 -2.71 -37.24 33.13
#